data_efff19098a81048f5b6c82447c708e19
#
_entry.id   efff19098a81048f5b6c82447c708e19
#
_cell.length_a   1.000
_cell.length_b   1.000
_cell.length_c   1.000
_cell.angle_alpha   90.00
_cell.angle_beta   90.00
_cell.angle_gamma   90.00
#
_symmetry.space_group_name_H-M   'P 1'
#
loop_
_entity.id
_entity.type
_entity.pdbx_description
1 polymer ?
#
loop_
_entity_poly.entity_id
_entity_poly.type
_entity_poly.pdbx_seq_one_letter_code
_entity_poly.pdbx_strand_id
1 'polypeptide(L)'
;MKYQKPKGTADILPTQSAAWQYVEGVARKLFNQYRYHEIRTPMFENYEVFSRTSGETSDIVTKEMYDFNDKGGRHITLRPEGTAGVVRAFIENKLYGPEVQKPLKVYYMGPMFRYERPQSGRLREFHQIGVEAFGVDSPALDVEVMAMAVDFLHRLGLSGLRIALNTLGDVESRKAYRQALIDFLIPYEAELSDDSKERLHKNPLRVLDSKDEHDQEIVKDAPSILDYLTPAAQEHFDQVKRLLDELGIEYEVDPNMVRGLDYYSHTIFEIMSNAQAFGGKWMTVCAGGRYNGLVEQLGGPETPGIGFGIGVERLLLILEAEQGNLPTDDQLDVYVVGIGAETDAATLRVVQALRQQGISADRDYLARKPKGQFKTASRLNARYTLTIGQQELANQTANLKEMATGTERQVSLADVEQHFNELLK
;
A
#
# COMPACT_ATOMS: atom_id res chain seq x y z
N MET A 1 -31.58 8.66 -3.15
CA MET A 1 -31.31 7.46 -2.34
C MET A 1 -31.30 7.85 -0.87
N LYS A 2 -31.92 7.05 0.01
CA LYS A 2 -32.02 7.39 1.45
C LYS A 2 -30.69 7.19 2.22
N TYR A 3 -29.87 6.24 1.77
CA TYR A 3 -28.59 5.91 2.39
C TYR A 3 -27.46 6.00 1.35
N GLN A 4 -26.38 6.64 1.73
CA GLN A 4 -25.16 6.79 0.93
C GLN A 4 -23.96 6.50 1.82
N LYS A 5 -22.82 6.14 1.21
CA LYS A 5 -21.57 5.97 1.93
C LYS A 5 -21.13 7.25 2.62
N PRO A 6 -20.44 7.19 3.75
CA PRO A 6 -19.90 8.36 4.43
C PRO A 6 -18.98 9.18 3.51
N LYS A 7 -18.93 10.49 3.72
CA LYS A 7 -18.07 11.37 2.94
C LYS A 7 -16.60 11.00 3.14
N GLY A 8 -15.87 10.81 2.05
CA GLY A 8 -14.46 10.45 2.08
C GLY A 8 -14.19 8.95 2.20
N THR A 9 -15.22 8.11 2.03
CA THR A 9 -15.06 6.66 1.87
C THR A 9 -15.39 6.23 0.45
N ALA A 10 -14.96 5.04 0.05
CA ALA A 10 -15.26 4.46 -1.25
C ALA A 10 -15.63 2.97 -1.12
N ASP A 11 -16.58 2.51 -1.95
CA ASP A 11 -16.79 1.08 -2.15
C ASP A 11 -15.80 0.59 -3.21
N ILE A 12 -15.12 -0.51 -2.96
CA ILE A 12 -14.30 -1.20 -3.95
C ILE A 12 -15.20 -2.22 -4.66
N LEU A 13 -15.69 -1.86 -5.84
CA LEU A 13 -16.62 -2.68 -6.59
C LEU A 13 -15.92 -3.82 -7.35
N PRO A 14 -16.64 -4.89 -7.77
CA PRO A 14 -16.06 -6.01 -8.53
C PRO A 14 -15.27 -5.60 -9.77
N THR A 15 -15.64 -4.51 -10.42
CA THR A 15 -14.90 -3.94 -11.57
C THR A 15 -13.54 -3.33 -11.20
N GLN A 16 -13.30 -3.08 -9.92
CA GLN A 16 -12.07 -2.47 -9.41
C GLN A 16 -11.25 -3.45 -8.58
N SER A 17 -11.91 -4.43 -7.95
CA SER A 17 -11.26 -5.35 -7.00
C SER A 17 -10.12 -6.16 -7.62
N ALA A 18 -10.20 -6.49 -8.91
CA ALA A 18 -9.13 -7.20 -9.61
C ALA A 18 -7.81 -6.41 -9.65
N ALA A 19 -7.86 -5.09 -9.85
CA ALA A 19 -6.68 -4.23 -9.79
C ALA A 19 -6.08 -4.16 -8.37
N TRP A 20 -6.91 -4.12 -7.35
CA TRP A 20 -6.48 -4.20 -5.95
C TRP A 20 -5.77 -5.52 -5.66
N GLN A 21 -6.39 -6.63 -6.02
CA GLN A 21 -5.83 -7.97 -5.83
C GLN A 21 -4.51 -8.16 -6.57
N TYR A 22 -4.37 -7.60 -7.77
CA TYR A 22 -3.12 -7.60 -8.52
C TYR A 22 -2.00 -6.90 -7.75
N VAL A 23 -2.21 -5.65 -7.31
CA VAL A 23 -1.23 -4.88 -6.54
C VAL A 23 -0.85 -5.60 -5.24
N GLU A 24 -1.83 -6.07 -4.48
CA GLU A 24 -1.61 -6.83 -3.25
C GLU A 24 -0.90 -8.16 -3.51
N GLY A 25 -1.19 -8.83 -4.62
CA GLY A 25 -0.53 -10.07 -5.04
C GLY A 25 0.95 -9.88 -5.34
N VAL A 26 1.28 -8.81 -6.07
CA VAL A 26 2.69 -8.42 -6.34
C VAL A 26 3.41 -8.10 -5.03
N ALA A 27 2.79 -7.33 -4.14
CA ALA A 27 3.36 -7.00 -2.84
C ALA A 27 3.65 -8.24 -1.99
N ARG A 28 2.67 -9.15 -1.81
CA ARG A 28 2.86 -10.40 -1.05
C ARG A 28 3.99 -11.25 -1.60
N LYS A 29 4.05 -11.41 -2.93
CA LYS A 29 5.11 -12.19 -3.59
C LYS A 29 6.49 -11.58 -3.36
N LEU A 30 6.62 -10.27 -3.52
CA LEU A 30 7.87 -9.55 -3.32
C LEU A 30 8.33 -9.60 -1.86
N PHE A 31 7.47 -9.25 -0.91
CA PHE A 31 7.81 -9.21 0.51
C PHE A 31 8.24 -10.57 1.03
N ASN A 32 7.62 -11.66 0.55
CA ASN A 32 8.09 -13.02 0.85
C ASN A 32 9.51 -13.30 0.34
N GLN A 33 9.90 -12.74 -0.83
CA GLN A 33 11.28 -12.88 -1.35
C GLN A 33 12.30 -12.14 -0.47
N TYR A 34 11.91 -11.02 0.14
CA TYR A 34 12.71 -10.27 1.11
C TYR A 34 12.57 -10.82 2.55
N ARG A 35 11.82 -11.92 2.74
CA ARG A 35 11.60 -12.59 4.04
C ARG A 35 10.79 -11.75 5.04
N TYR A 36 9.92 -10.87 4.56
CA TYR A 36 8.93 -10.19 5.38
C TYR A 36 7.69 -11.07 5.54
N HIS A 37 7.15 -11.14 6.76
CA HIS A 37 5.97 -11.93 7.10
C HIS A 37 4.79 -11.01 7.41
N GLU A 38 3.58 -11.44 7.04
CA GLU A 38 2.39 -10.62 7.28
C GLU A 38 2.09 -10.51 8.78
N ILE A 39 1.82 -9.28 9.24
CA ILE A 39 1.25 -8.97 10.54
C ILE A 39 -0.08 -8.24 10.35
N ARG A 40 -1.08 -8.57 11.15
CA ARG A 40 -2.38 -7.88 11.15
C ARG A 40 -2.67 -7.35 12.54
N THR A 41 -2.86 -6.05 12.64
CA THR A 41 -3.22 -5.36 13.87
C THR A 41 -4.69 -4.95 13.84
N PRO A 42 -5.35 -4.70 14.99
CA PRO A 42 -6.71 -4.19 15.03
C PRO A 42 -6.88 -2.86 14.26
N MET A 43 -8.09 -2.59 13.77
CA MET A 43 -8.42 -1.31 13.12
C MET A 43 -8.63 -0.19 14.13
N PHE A 44 -8.90 -0.50 15.38
CA PHE A 44 -8.99 0.46 16.47
C PHE A 44 -8.02 0.10 17.58
N GLU A 45 -7.47 1.11 18.21
CA GLU A 45 -6.45 1.03 19.24
C GLU A 45 -6.80 1.97 20.39
N ASN A 46 -6.11 1.84 21.52
CA ASN A 46 -6.13 2.88 22.54
C ASN A 46 -5.59 4.20 21.96
N TYR A 47 -6.26 5.30 22.24
CA TYR A 47 -5.88 6.64 21.76
C TYR A 47 -4.40 6.96 22.03
N GLU A 48 -3.90 6.57 23.21
CA GLU A 48 -2.53 6.82 23.63
C GLU A 48 -1.46 6.18 22.72
N VAL A 49 -1.78 5.11 22.00
CA VAL A 49 -0.84 4.48 21.06
C VAL A 49 -0.39 5.48 19.99
N PHE A 50 -1.31 6.31 19.49
CA PHE A 50 -0.99 7.28 18.44
C PHE A 50 -0.64 8.67 19.01
N SER A 51 -1.28 9.12 20.07
CA SER A 51 -0.99 10.44 20.64
C SER A 51 0.45 10.55 21.17
N ARG A 52 1.00 9.46 21.74
CA ARG A 52 2.39 9.42 22.19
C ARG A 52 3.41 9.31 21.07
N THR A 53 3.07 8.61 19.98
CA THR A 53 4.03 8.28 18.93
C THR A 53 4.06 9.30 17.80
N SER A 54 2.88 9.75 17.35
CA SER A 54 2.78 10.68 16.21
C SER A 54 3.14 12.12 16.57
N GLY A 55 3.33 12.43 17.85
CA GLY A 55 3.58 13.77 18.39
C GLY A 55 2.27 14.51 18.70
N GLU A 56 2.17 15.06 19.91
CA GLU A 56 0.99 15.81 20.37
C GLU A 56 0.63 17.02 19.49
N THR A 57 1.60 17.50 18.71
CA THR A 57 1.45 18.66 17.82
C THR A 57 1.26 18.27 16.35
N SER A 58 1.27 16.98 16.03
CA SER A 58 1.04 16.54 14.64
C SER A 58 -0.40 16.80 14.22
N ASP A 59 -0.60 17.15 12.94
CA ASP A 59 -1.95 17.32 12.39
C ASP A 59 -2.79 16.06 12.55
N ILE A 60 -2.16 14.88 12.50
CA ILE A 60 -2.82 13.60 12.72
C ILE A 60 -3.50 13.56 14.08
N VAL A 61 -2.76 13.86 15.16
CA VAL A 61 -3.29 13.79 16.53
C VAL A 61 -4.28 14.92 16.81
N THR A 62 -3.97 16.14 16.35
CA THR A 62 -4.75 17.32 16.70
C THR A 62 -6.03 17.50 15.90
N LYS A 63 -6.06 17.01 14.63
CA LYS A 63 -7.13 17.36 13.67
C LYS A 63 -7.71 16.16 12.92
N GLU A 64 -6.97 15.04 12.80
CA GLU A 64 -7.31 14.01 11.80
C GLU A 64 -7.72 12.66 12.39
N MET A 65 -7.49 12.38 13.67
CA MET A 65 -7.89 11.11 14.27
C MET A 65 -9.41 11.00 14.42
N TYR A 66 -9.92 9.78 14.18
CA TYR A 66 -11.29 9.38 14.51
C TYR A 66 -11.28 8.72 15.88
N ASP A 67 -11.44 9.50 16.94
CA ASP A 67 -11.43 9.01 18.31
C ASP A 67 -12.80 9.10 18.97
N PHE A 68 -13.06 8.19 19.89
CA PHE A 68 -14.32 8.09 20.59
C PHE A 68 -14.21 7.22 21.86
N ASN A 69 -15.15 7.35 22.77
CA ASN A 69 -15.25 6.47 23.91
C ASN A 69 -16.05 5.22 23.55
N ASP A 70 -15.54 4.04 23.86
CA ASP A 70 -16.28 2.80 23.75
C ASP A 70 -17.38 2.69 24.85
N LYS A 71 -18.21 1.63 24.77
CA LYS A 71 -19.26 1.41 25.79
C LYS A 71 -18.73 1.21 27.22
N GLY A 72 -17.45 0.86 27.37
CA GLY A 72 -16.77 0.72 28.65
C GLY A 72 -16.10 2.01 29.13
N GLY A 73 -16.27 3.13 28.40
CA GLY A 73 -15.66 4.42 28.72
C GLY A 73 -14.16 4.54 28.35
N ARG A 74 -13.61 3.59 27.61
CA ARG A 74 -12.20 3.65 27.18
C ARG A 74 -12.08 4.54 25.94
N HIS A 75 -11.08 5.45 25.97
CA HIS A 75 -10.78 6.33 24.83
C HIS A 75 -9.99 5.54 23.77
N ILE A 76 -10.63 5.33 22.64
CA ILE A 76 -10.09 4.57 21.51
C ILE A 76 -10.13 5.40 20.24
N THR A 77 -9.33 5.01 19.24
CA THR A 77 -9.29 5.66 17.92
C THR A 77 -9.22 4.63 16.81
N LEU A 78 -9.76 4.96 15.65
CA LEU A 78 -9.44 4.24 14.42
C LEU A 78 -7.98 4.56 14.04
N ARG A 79 -7.22 3.54 13.63
CA ARG A 79 -5.78 3.69 13.31
C ARG A 79 -5.56 4.68 12.15
N PRO A 80 -4.82 5.77 12.34
CA PRO A 80 -4.51 6.72 11.29
C PRO A 80 -3.31 6.29 10.41
N GLU A 81 -2.55 5.29 10.87
CA GLU A 81 -1.37 4.71 10.21
C GLU A 81 -1.08 3.31 10.80
N GLY A 82 -0.13 2.56 10.21
CA GLY A 82 0.10 1.17 10.61
C GLY A 82 1.21 0.97 11.64
N THR A 83 2.28 1.78 11.60
CA THR A 83 3.53 1.57 12.34
C THR A 83 3.32 1.49 13.85
N ALA A 84 2.61 2.44 14.46
CA ALA A 84 2.39 2.46 15.90
C ALA A 84 1.61 1.24 16.41
N GLY A 85 0.62 0.76 15.64
CA GLY A 85 -0.10 -0.47 15.94
C GLY A 85 0.79 -1.71 15.86
N VAL A 86 1.72 -1.75 14.89
CA VAL A 86 2.72 -2.83 14.78
C VAL A 86 3.70 -2.78 15.94
N VAL A 87 4.20 -1.60 16.32
CA VAL A 87 5.09 -1.43 17.49
C VAL A 87 4.40 -1.87 18.78
N ARG A 88 3.13 -1.48 19.00
CA ARG A 88 2.36 -1.97 20.15
C ARG A 88 2.28 -3.51 20.13
N ALA A 89 1.97 -4.13 19.00
CA ALA A 89 1.91 -5.58 18.86
C ALA A 89 3.28 -6.24 19.12
N PHE A 90 4.37 -5.63 18.63
CA PHE A 90 5.75 -6.05 18.89
C PHE A 90 6.07 -6.10 20.39
N ILE A 91 5.68 -5.07 21.12
CA ILE A 91 5.92 -4.98 22.58
C ILE A 91 5.04 -5.97 23.34
N GLU A 92 3.73 -5.95 23.10
CA GLU A 92 2.75 -6.78 23.80
C GLU A 92 3.05 -8.28 23.68
N ASN A 93 3.47 -8.73 22.49
CA ASN A 93 3.80 -10.13 22.22
C ASN A 93 5.28 -10.46 22.46
N LYS A 94 6.07 -9.52 23.04
CA LYS A 94 7.50 -9.68 23.35
C LYS A 94 8.34 -10.15 22.13
N LEU A 95 8.02 -9.64 20.93
CA LEU A 95 8.73 -9.99 19.70
C LEU A 95 10.18 -9.48 19.66
N TYR A 96 10.64 -8.86 20.72
CA TYR A 96 12.04 -8.50 20.96
C TYR A 96 12.85 -9.59 21.67
N GLY A 97 12.21 -10.68 22.12
CA GLY A 97 12.85 -11.77 22.85
C GLY A 97 14.04 -12.39 22.12
N PRO A 98 14.95 -13.05 22.86
CA PRO A 98 16.17 -13.62 22.27
C PRO A 98 15.90 -14.77 21.30
N GLU A 99 14.73 -15.41 21.38
CA GLU A 99 14.27 -16.47 20.48
C GLU A 99 13.80 -15.95 19.11
N VAL A 100 13.55 -14.65 18.99
CA VAL A 100 13.09 -14.03 17.75
C VAL A 100 14.28 -13.62 16.90
N GLN A 101 14.30 -14.10 15.66
CA GLN A 101 15.35 -13.75 14.69
C GLN A 101 15.34 -12.23 14.42
N LYS A 102 16.51 -11.63 14.40
CA LYS A 102 16.73 -10.21 14.06
C LYS A 102 17.43 -10.06 12.71
N PRO A 103 17.04 -9.06 11.90
CA PRO A 103 15.88 -8.20 12.10
C PRO A 103 14.57 -8.98 12.06
N LEU A 104 13.60 -8.62 12.91
CA LEU A 104 12.22 -9.04 12.72
C LEU A 104 11.65 -8.22 11.56
N LYS A 105 11.23 -8.89 10.49
CA LYS A 105 10.72 -8.27 9.26
C LYS A 105 9.24 -8.58 9.09
N VAL A 106 8.41 -7.56 9.10
CA VAL A 106 6.95 -7.72 8.95
C VAL A 106 6.37 -6.75 7.92
N TYR A 107 5.28 -7.13 7.28
CA TYR A 107 4.48 -6.25 6.43
C TYR A 107 3.00 -6.32 6.81
N TYR A 108 2.28 -5.26 6.51
CA TYR A 108 0.83 -5.17 6.71
C TYR A 108 0.14 -4.56 5.49
N MET A 109 -1.13 -4.91 5.32
CA MET A 109 -2.03 -4.31 4.32
C MET A 109 -3.39 -4.08 4.96
N GLY A 110 -4.00 -2.94 4.70
CA GLY A 110 -5.36 -2.69 5.18
C GLY A 110 -5.74 -1.23 5.31
N PRO A 111 -6.98 -0.98 5.75
CA PRO A 111 -7.52 0.37 5.84
C PRO A 111 -6.92 1.16 7.01
N MET A 112 -6.76 2.47 6.77
CA MET A 112 -6.38 3.52 7.71
C MET A 112 -7.42 4.63 7.65
N PHE A 113 -7.49 5.47 8.70
CA PHE A 113 -8.57 6.43 8.86
C PHE A 113 -8.03 7.80 9.28
N ARG A 114 -8.28 8.84 8.46
CA ARG A 114 -7.92 10.23 8.78
C ARG A 114 -9.02 11.19 8.40
N TYR A 115 -9.40 12.08 9.28
CA TYR A 115 -10.41 13.10 9.03
C TYR A 115 -9.85 14.24 8.18
N GLU A 116 -9.38 13.92 6.99
CA GLU A 116 -8.84 14.88 6.03
C GLU A 116 -9.93 15.45 5.10
N ARG A 117 -9.60 16.54 4.40
CA ARG A 117 -10.42 17.02 3.29
C ARG A 117 -10.28 16.07 2.10
N PRO A 118 -11.35 15.38 1.69
CA PRO A 118 -11.27 14.43 0.59
C PRO A 118 -10.90 15.11 -0.74
N GLN A 119 -9.96 14.47 -1.46
CA GLN A 119 -9.55 14.84 -2.81
C GLN A 119 -9.07 13.59 -3.55
N SER A 120 -8.70 13.71 -4.84
CA SER A 120 -8.20 12.58 -5.63
C SER A 120 -7.00 11.92 -4.96
N GLY A 121 -7.07 10.61 -4.74
CA GLY A 121 -6.02 9.83 -4.06
C GLY A 121 -5.87 10.10 -2.55
N ARG A 122 -6.78 10.88 -1.92
CA ARG A 122 -6.77 11.16 -0.48
C ARG A 122 -8.19 11.06 0.08
N LEU A 123 -8.45 9.96 0.73
CA LEU A 123 -9.73 9.63 1.33
C LEU A 123 -9.65 9.66 2.86
N ARG A 124 -10.80 9.61 3.53
CA ARG A 124 -10.89 9.49 5.00
C ARG A 124 -10.73 8.05 5.48
N GLU A 125 -11.15 7.10 4.69
CA GLU A 125 -10.77 5.70 4.75
C GLU A 125 -9.90 5.42 3.53
N PHE A 126 -8.65 5.02 3.74
CA PHE A 126 -7.69 4.75 2.69
C PHE A 126 -6.85 3.52 3.08
N HIS A 127 -6.26 2.86 2.10
CA HIS A 127 -5.51 1.64 2.35
C HIS A 127 -4.00 1.88 2.25
N GLN A 128 -3.28 1.25 3.15
CA GLN A 128 -1.81 1.24 3.12
C GLN A 128 -1.28 -0.18 2.96
N ILE A 129 -0.20 -0.27 2.20
CA ILE A 129 0.77 -1.36 2.23
C ILE A 129 1.98 -0.81 2.94
N GLY A 130 2.41 -1.45 4.03
CA GLY A 130 3.57 -1.02 4.79
C GLY A 130 4.45 -2.17 5.23
N VAL A 131 5.70 -1.87 5.50
CA VAL A 131 6.69 -2.81 6.04
C VAL A 131 7.40 -2.20 7.23
N GLU A 132 7.80 -3.05 8.18
CA GLU A 132 8.58 -2.66 9.35
C GLU A 132 9.67 -3.71 9.60
N ALA A 133 10.88 -3.25 9.93
CA ALA A 133 11.99 -4.10 10.33
C ALA A 133 12.57 -3.61 11.67
N PHE A 134 12.69 -4.50 12.64
CA PHE A 134 13.06 -4.17 14.01
C PHE A 134 14.34 -4.87 14.46
N GLY A 135 15.10 -4.20 15.34
CA GLY A 135 16.15 -4.80 16.13
C GLY A 135 17.55 -4.77 15.51
N VAL A 136 17.74 -4.01 14.43
CA VAL A 136 19.04 -3.82 13.79
C VAL A 136 19.25 -2.36 13.39
N ASP A 137 20.36 -1.78 13.84
CA ASP A 137 20.76 -0.43 13.48
C ASP A 137 21.89 -0.49 12.45
N SER A 138 21.53 -0.75 11.19
CA SER A 138 22.48 -0.90 10.09
C SER A 138 22.03 -0.12 8.87
N PRO A 139 22.91 0.70 8.27
CA PRO A 139 22.65 1.37 6.99
C PRO A 139 22.23 0.42 5.86
N ALA A 140 22.75 -0.83 5.89
CA ALA A 140 22.38 -1.83 4.89
C ALA A 140 20.89 -2.25 4.99
N LEU A 141 20.32 -2.23 6.19
CA LEU A 141 18.88 -2.48 6.36
C LEU A 141 18.04 -1.32 5.83
N ASP A 142 18.52 -0.07 5.99
CA ASP A 142 17.85 1.11 5.43
C ASP A 142 17.77 1.00 3.90
N VAL A 143 18.90 0.63 3.29
CA VAL A 143 19.00 0.45 1.84
C VAL A 143 18.17 -0.73 1.36
N GLU A 144 18.13 -1.86 2.08
CA GLU A 144 17.26 -2.99 1.74
C GLU A 144 15.79 -2.57 1.70
N VAL A 145 15.35 -1.77 2.69
CA VAL A 145 13.96 -1.28 2.77
C VAL A 145 13.63 -0.35 1.59
N MET A 146 14.54 0.57 1.24
CA MET A 146 14.37 1.45 0.08
C MET A 146 14.40 0.66 -1.24
N ALA A 147 15.36 -0.25 -1.42
CA ALA A 147 15.47 -1.10 -2.60
C ALA A 147 14.22 -1.95 -2.82
N MET A 148 13.65 -2.51 -1.74
CA MET A 148 12.39 -3.27 -1.81
C MET A 148 11.22 -2.40 -2.24
N ALA A 149 11.13 -1.15 -1.77
CA ALA A 149 10.08 -0.22 -2.20
C ALA A 149 10.21 0.12 -3.69
N VAL A 150 11.43 0.37 -4.17
CA VAL A 150 11.71 0.62 -5.60
C VAL A 150 11.39 -0.61 -6.44
N ASP A 151 11.83 -1.81 -6.04
CA ASP A 151 11.56 -3.07 -6.73
C ASP A 151 10.03 -3.34 -6.82
N PHE A 152 9.30 -3.04 -5.74
CA PHE A 152 7.84 -3.16 -5.75
C PHE A 152 7.20 -2.27 -6.83
N LEU A 153 7.56 -1.00 -6.89
CA LEU A 153 7.01 -0.05 -7.86
C LEU A 153 7.41 -0.42 -9.30
N HIS A 154 8.66 -0.86 -9.52
CA HIS A 154 9.13 -1.35 -10.82
C HIS A 154 8.38 -2.61 -11.27
N ARG A 155 8.09 -3.58 -10.37
CA ARG A 155 7.30 -4.78 -10.72
C ARG A 155 5.86 -4.47 -11.08
N LEU A 156 5.34 -3.37 -10.59
CA LEU A 156 4.05 -2.83 -11.04
C LEU A 156 4.16 -2.07 -12.37
N GLY A 157 5.36 -1.96 -12.95
CA GLY A 157 5.62 -1.31 -14.24
C GLY A 157 5.77 0.20 -14.16
N LEU A 158 5.93 0.77 -12.96
CA LEU A 158 6.18 2.21 -12.82
C LEU A 158 7.65 2.53 -13.14
N SER A 159 7.86 3.63 -13.85
CA SER A 159 9.17 4.17 -14.20
C SER A 159 9.22 5.67 -13.91
N GLY A 160 10.39 6.31 -14.06
CA GLY A 160 10.53 7.76 -13.84
C GLY A 160 10.29 8.16 -12.40
N LEU A 161 10.61 7.28 -11.45
CA LEU A 161 10.53 7.55 -10.02
C LEU A 161 11.70 8.40 -9.57
N ARG A 162 11.46 9.31 -8.62
CA ARG A 162 12.48 10.12 -7.95
C ARG A 162 12.50 9.76 -6.48
N ILE A 163 13.68 9.45 -5.96
CA ILE A 163 13.89 9.25 -4.52
C ILE A 163 14.47 10.52 -3.93
N ALA A 164 13.70 11.17 -3.04
CA ALA A 164 14.23 12.18 -2.14
C ALA A 164 14.73 11.47 -0.88
N LEU A 165 15.95 11.78 -0.48
CA LEU A 165 16.65 11.18 0.66
C LEU A 165 17.12 12.28 1.60
N ASN A 166 16.95 12.09 2.91
CA ASN A 166 17.53 12.95 3.93
C ASN A 166 17.86 12.14 5.19
N THR A 167 18.49 12.79 6.16
CA THR A 167 18.65 12.25 7.51
C THR A 167 18.23 13.29 8.54
N LEU A 168 17.59 12.84 9.60
CA LEU A 168 17.30 13.67 10.78
C LEU A 168 18.38 13.52 11.87
N GLY A 169 19.41 12.72 11.59
CA GLY A 169 20.47 12.42 12.53
C GLY A 169 20.00 11.68 13.78
N ASP A 170 20.88 11.57 14.74
CA ASP A 170 20.61 11.07 16.10
C ASP A 170 20.00 12.15 17.01
N VAL A 171 19.81 11.82 18.27
CA VAL A 171 19.22 12.72 19.28
C VAL A 171 20.03 14.01 19.45
N GLU A 172 21.36 13.90 19.44
CA GLU A 172 22.27 15.05 19.61
C GLU A 172 22.20 15.97 18.37
N SER A 173 22.28 15.40 17.17
CA SER A 173 22.11 16.12 15.90
C SER A 173 20.78 16.90 15.88
N ARG A 174 19.67 16.22 16.21
CA ARG A 174 18.33 16.85 16.23
C ARG A 174 18.22 17.97 17.26
N LYS A 175 18.85 17.81 18.43
CA LYS A 175 18.86 18.85 19.47
C LYS A 175 19.63 20.09 19.01
N ALA A 176 20.81 19.91 18.42
CA ALA A 176 21.61 21.01 17.89
C ALA A 176 20.88 21.74 16.75
N TYR A 177 20.33 20.96 15.81
CA TYR A 177 19.60 21.53 14.68
C TYR A 177 18.31 22.24 15.11
N ARG A 178 17.57 21.69 16.06
CA ARG A 178 16.39 22.33 16.61
C ARG A 178 16.70 23.74 17.16
N GLN A 179 17.81 23.89 17.89
CA GLN A 179 18.23 25.18 18.40
C GLN A 179 18.59 26.14 17.26
N ALA A 180 19.35 25.67 16.27
CA ALA A 180 19.71 26.49 15.12
C ALA A 180 18.49 26.98 14.31
N LEU A 181 17.47 26.12 14.15
CA LEU A 181 16.20 26.52 13.52
C LEU A 181 15.44 27.57 14.34
N ILE A 182 15.39 27.42 15.66
CA ILE A 182 14.76 28.40 16.54
C ILE A 182 15.48 29.75 16.41
N ASP A 183 16.80 29.75 16.51
CA ASP A 183 17.60 30.98 16.43
C ASP A 183 17.45 31.66 15.05
N PHE A 184 17.31 30.88 13.98
CA PHE A 184 17.04 31.36 12.63
C PHE A 184 15.63 31.94 12.48
N LEU A 185 14.59 31.29 13.02
CA LEU A 185 13.19 31.62 12.79
C LEU A 185 12.67 32.74 13.74
N ILE A 186 13.23 32.91 14.94
CA ILE A 186 12.80 33.95 15.90
C ILE A 186 12.74 35.34 15.29
N PRO A 187 13.74 35.81 14.51
CA PRO A 187 13.67 37.15 13.89
C PRO A 187 12.48 37.34 12.96
N TYR A 188 11.96 36.25 12.39
CA TYR A 188 10.83 36.24 11.44
C TYR A 188 9.50 35.87 12.09
N GLU A 189 9.44 35.65 13.42
CA GLU A 189 8.24 35.15 14.10
C GLU A 189 6.98 35.98 13.80
N ALA A 190 7.11 37.30 13.74
CA ALA A 190 5.98 38.18 13.43
C ALA A 190 5.41 37.98 12.02
N GLU A 191 6.24 37.53 11.09
CA GLU A 191 5.93 37.35 9.66
C GLU A 191 5.40 35.95 9.34
N LEU A 192 5.67 34.95 10.20
CA LEU A 192 5.21 33.59 10.01
C LEU A 192 3.68 33.49 10.06
N SER A 193 3.12 32.49 9.38
CA SER A 193 1.72 32.10 9.51
C SER A 193 1.37 31.70 10.94
N ASP A 194 0.10 31.77 11.32
CA ASP A 194 -0.34 31.44 12.69
C ASP A 194 0.02 29.98 13.08
N ASP A 195 -0.13 29.05 12.15
CA ASP A 195 0.27 27.65 12.33
C ASP A 195 1.79 27.52 12.56
N SER A 196 2.61 28.29 11.82
CA SER A 196 4.06 28.26 11.93
C SER A 196 4.59 28.97 13.18
N LYS A 197 3.90 30.00 13.69
CA LYS A 197 4.19 30.59 15.00
C LYS A 197 4.03 29.58 16.12
N GLU A 198 2.95 28.80 16.10
CA GLU A 198 2.75 27.73 17.09
C GLU A 198 3.82 26.65 16.97
N ARG A 199 4.15 26.24 15.73
CA ARG A 199 5.17 25.21 15.43
C ARG A 199 6.57 25.63 15.84
N LEU A 200 6.93 26.91 15.68
CA LEU A 200 8.24 27.44 16.08
C LEU A 200 8.61 27.08 17.51
N HIS A 201 7.67 27.19 18.44
CA HIS A 201 7.91 26.89 19.86
C HIS A 201 7.79 25.42 20.20
N LYS A 202 6.87 24.68 19.55
CA LYS A 202 6.59 23.29 19.85
C LYS A 202 7.50 22.33 19.08
N ASN A 203 7.53 22.44 17.74
CA ASN A 203 8.32 21.61 16.85
C ASN A 203 8.77 22.41 15.61
N PRO A 204 9.88 23.16 15.68
CA PRO A 204 10.33 24.05 14.63
C PRO A 204 10.63 23.34 13.29
N LEU A 205 10.97 22.03 13.30
CA LEU A 205 11.15 21.27 12.06
C LEU A 205 9.89 21.29 11.19
N ARG A 206 8.70 21.41 11.78
CA ARG A 206 7.42 21.45 11.05
C ARG A 206 7.19 22.78 10.32
N VAL A 207 7.96 23.81 10.61
CA VAL A 207 7.91 25.06 9.86
C VAL A 207 8.49 24.85 8.46
N LEU A 208 9.49 23.96 8.30
CA LEU A 208 10.08 23.61 7.01
C LEU A 208 9.06 22.99 6.02
N ASP A 209 8.02 22.33 6.53
CA ASP A 209 6.93 21.72 5.75
C ASP A 209 5.67 22.61 5.71
N SER A 210 5.82 23.93 5.93
CA SER A 210 4.69 24.85 5.82
C SER A 210 4.16 24.91 4.39
N LYS A 211 2.84 25.02 4.26
CA LYS A 211 2.17 25.22 2.96
C LYS A 211 1.91 26.68 2.64
N ASP A 212 2.22 27.57 3.58
CA ASP A 212 2.12 28.99 3.38
C ASP A 212 3.28 29.48 2.50
N GLU A 213 2.98 30.25 1.47
CA GLU A 213 3.98 30.71 0.49
C GLU A 213 5.03 31.63 1.12
N HIS A 214 4.64 32.45 2.11
CA HIS A 214 5.56 33.36 2.79
C HIS A 214 6.49 32.60 3.73
N ASP A 215 5.96 31.63 4.49
CA ASP A 215 6.78 30.73 5.31
C ASP A 215 7.81 29.99 4.44
N GLN A 216 7.40 29.52 3.25
CA GLN A 216 8.28 28.82 2.32
C GLN A 216 9.43 29.73 1.82
N GLU A 217 9.17 31.03 1.61
CA GLU A 217 10.24 31.97 1.27
C GLU A 217 11.24 32.14 2.40
N ILE A 218 10.78 32.26 3.65
CA ILE A 218 11.63 32.39 4.84
C ILE A 218 12.51 31.13 5.01
N VAL A 219 11.93 29.92 4.92
CA VAL A 219 12.67 28.67 5.18
C VAL A 219 13.65 28.27 4.07
N LYS A 220 13.64 28.93 2.91
CA LYS A 220 14.66 28.69 1.87
C LYS A 220 16.08 28.90 2.37
N ASP A 221 16.27 29.86 3.26
CA ASP A 221 17.56 30.25 3.80
C ASP A 221 17.83 29.59 5.17
N ALA A 222 16.98 28.63 5.58
CA ALA A 222 17.14 27.93 6.86
C ALA A 222 18.43 27.07 6.86
N PRO A 223 19.07 26.91 8.03
CA PRO A 223 20.23 26.05 8.15
C PRO A 223 19.88 24.60 7.79
N SER A 224 20.82 23.86 7.19
CA SER A 224 20.64 22.45 6.85
C SER A 224 20.90 21.56 8.06
N ILE A 225 20.08 20.51 8.24
CA ILE A 225 20.33 19.46 9.27
C ILE A 225 21.69 18.80 9.05
N LEU A 226 22.17 18.72 7.82
CA LEU A 226 23.44 18.08 7.45
C LEU A 226 24.66 18.76 8.07
N ASP A 227 24.56 20.06 8.43
CA ASP A 227 25.62 20.80 9.09
C ASP A 227 25.69 20.54 10.61
N TYR A 228 24.71 19.83 11.17
CA TYR A 228 24.57 19.56 12.61
C TYR A 228 24.67 18.08 12.96
N LEU A 229 25.04 17.24 11.99
CA LEU A 229 25.16 15.80 12.24
C LEU A 229 26.36 15.52 13.17
N THR A 230 26.15 14.61 14.12
CA THR A 230 27.30 14.02 14.82
C THR A 230 28.16 13.18 13.85
N PRO A 231 29.42 12.92 14.17
CA PRO A 231 30.28 12.05 13.32
C PRO A 231 29.65 10.67 13.07
N ALA A 232 28.95 10.10 14.07
CA ALA A 232 28.26 8.81 13.92
C ALA A 232 27.06 8.89 12.97
N ALA A 233 26.23 9.94 13.09
CA ALA A 233 25.09 10.16 12.21
C ALA A 233 25.53 10.47 10.77
N GLN A 234 26.62 11.22 10.61
CA GLN A 234 27.21 11.49 9.31
C GLN A 234 27.72 10.19 8.64
N GLU A 235 28.47 9.37 9.37
CA GLU A 235 28.97 8.08 8.86
C GLU A 235 27.83 7.14 8.46
N HIS A 236 26.75 7.07 9.27
CA HIS A 236 25.54 6.30 8.94
C HIS A 236 24.96 6.76 7.59
N PHE A 237 24.75 8.07 7.43
CA PHE A 237 24.18 8.63 6.21
C PHE A 237 25.07 8.46 4.99
N ASP A 238 26.39 8.61 5.16
CA ASP A 238 27.37 8.36 4.08
C ASP A 238 27.39 6.89 3.66
N GLN A 239 27.24 5.95 4.60
CA GLN A 239 27.11 4.54 4.28
C GLN A 239 25.81 4.23 3.53
N VAL A 240 24.68 4.83 3.91
CA VAL A 240 23.42 4.69 3.17
C VAL A 240 23.59 5.14 1.72
N LYS A 241 24.16 6.34 1.48
CA LYS A 241 24.42 6.86 0.12
C LYS A 241 25.30 5.91 -0.69
N ARG A 242 26.45 5.48 -0.13
CA ARG A 242 27.36 4.56 -0.79
C ARG A 242 26.68 3.25 -1.19
N LEU A 243 25.85 2.67 -0.30
CA LEU A 243 25.15 1.42 -0.58
C LEU A 243 24.04 1.58 -1.64
N LEU A 244 23.37 2.72 -1.70
CA LEU A 244 22.44 3.04 -2.78
C LEU A 244 23.18 3.15 -4.13
N ASP A 245 24.33 3.82 -4.14
CA ASP A 245 25.20 3.94 -5.33
C ASP A 245 25.65 2.57 -5.84
N GLU A 246 26.08 1.67 -4.93
CA GLU A 246 26.48 0.28 -5.26
C GLU A 246 25.32 -0.54 -5.87
N LEU A 247 24.07 -0.27 -5.47
CA LEU A 247 22.89 -0.90 -6.05
C LEU A 247 22.40 -0.21 -7.33
N GLY A 248 23.00 0.92 -7.72
CA GLY A 248 22.57 1.72 -8.86
C GLY A 248 21.19 2.35 -8.65
N ILE A 249 20.81 2.64 -7.41
CA ILE A 249 19.55 3.28 -7.06
C ILE A 249 19.78 4.80 -7.00
N GLU A 250 19.19 5.52 -7.95
CA GLU A 250 19.31 6.97 -8.04
C GLU A 250 18.48 7.67 -6.94
N TYR A 251 19.08 8.68 -6.31
CA TYR A 251 18.44 9.49 -5.27
C TYR A 251 18.90 10.95 -5.36
N GLU A 252 18.13 11.83 -4.75
CA GLU A 252 18.47 13.23 -4.56
C GLU A 252 18.43 13.55 -3.05
N VAL A 253 19.48 14.15 -2.52
CA VAL A 253 19.50 14.61 -1.13
C VAL A 253 18.70 15.90 -1.03
N ASP A 254 17.62 15.88 -0.24
CA ASP A 254 16.79 17.05 0.06
C ASP A 254 16.90 17.41 1.54
N PRO A 255 17.78 18.37 1.90
CA PRO A 255 18.03 18.73 3.30
C PRO A 255 16.83 19.37 3.99
N ASN A 256 15.84 19.84 3.23
CA ASN A 256 14.62 20.46 3.77
C ASN A 256 13.48 19.46 3.96
N MET A 257 13.66 18.23 3.46
CA MET A 257 12.65 17.19 3.63
C MET A 257 12.53 16.81 5.10
N VAL A 258 11.32 16.96 5.62
CA VAL A 258 10.89 16.49 6.95
C VAL A 258 9.68 15.59 6.81
N ARG A 259 9.31 14.89 7.87
CA ARG A 259 8.21 13.93 7.85
C ARG A 259 7.02 14.39 8.68
N GLY A 260 5.82 13.97 8.27
CA GLY A 260 4.55 14.28 8.95
C GLY A 260 4.37 13.64 10.34
N LEU A 261 5.29 12.79 10.79
CA LEU A 261 5.28 12.09 12.07
C LEU A 261 6.59 12.35 12.81
N ASP A 262 6.52 12.62 14.10
CA ASP A 262 7.66 13.11 14.90
C ASP A 262 8.61 12.02 15.36
N TYR A 263 8.25 10.74 15.19
CA TYR A 263 9.06 9.61 15.64
C TYR A 263 10.29 9.32 14.78
N TYR A 264 10.38 9.89 13.56
CA TYR A 264 11.49 9.63 12.67
C TYR A 264 12.84 10.12 13.20
N SER A 265 13.89 9.36 12.90
CA SER A 265 15.30 9.64 13.20
C SER A 265 16.17 9.11 12.05
N HIS A 266 17.43 9.54 11.97
CA HIS A 266 18.35 9.08 10.91
C HIS A 266 17.72 9.14 9.50
N THR A 267 17.87 8.09 8.72
CA THR A 267 17.41 7.98 7.33
C THR A 267 15.91 8.23 7.19
N ILE A 268 15.54 9.18 6.35
CA ILE A 268 14.18 9.37 5.87
C ILE A 268 14.17 9.47 4.35
N PHE A 269 13.11 8.96 3.72
CA PHE A 269 13.00 8.98 2.27
C PHE A 269 11.58 9.11 1.77
N GLU A 270 11.44 9.64 0.56
CA GLU A 270 10.20 9.66 -0.22
C GLU A 270 10.47 9.19 -1.64
N ILE A 271 9.64 8.29 -2.14
CA ILE A 271 9.63 7.91 -3.55
C ILE A 271 8.46 8.64 -4.19
N MET A 272 8.76 9.48 -5.16
CA MET A 272 7.81 10.34 -5.84
C MET A 272 7.63 9.94 -7.29
N SER A 273 6.43 10.20 -7.82
CA SER A 273 6.09 10.10 -9.23
C SER A 273 5.51 11.42 -9.73
N ASN A 274 5.80 11.77 -10.97
CA ASN A 274 5.21 12.91 -11.67
C ASN A 274 4.17 12.47 -12.71
N ALA A 275 3.49 11.35 -12.46
CA ALA A 275 2.49 10.78 -13.35
C ALA A 275 1.44 11.81 -13.78
N GLN A 276 0.90 11.65 -14.99
CA GLN A 276 -0.17 12.50 -15.54
C GLN A 276 -1.43 12.52 -14.66
N ALA A 277 -1.67 11.46 -13.89
CA ALA A 277 -2.74 11.40 -12.88
C ALA A 277 -2.70 12.58 -11.88
N PHE A 278 -1.53 13.20 -11.69
CA PHE A 278 -1.32 14.33 -10.78
C PHE A 278 -1.03 15.65 -11.54
N GLY A 279 -1.35 15.71 -12.82
CA GLY A 279 -1.09 16.88 -13.65
C GLY A 279 0.41 17.18 -13.85
N GLY A 280 1.27 16.15 -13.81
CA GLY A 280 2.72 16.24 -13.95
C GLY A 280 3.45 16.83 -12.73
N LYS A 281 2.76 17.01 -11.60
CA LYS A 281 3.39 17.41 -10.33
C LYS A 281 3.98 16.20 -9.62
N TRP A 282 5.15 16.41 -9.00
CA TRP A 282 5.75 15.38 -8.15
C TRP A 282 4.88 15.11 -6.93
N MET A 283 4.50 13.86 -6.75
CA MET A 283 3.67 13.39 -5.64
C MET A 283 4.29 12.17 -4.99
N THR A 284 4.36 12.18 -3.68
CA THR A 284 4.86 11.04 -2.89
C THR A 284 3.94 9.84 -3.04
N VAL A 285 4.50 8.73 -3.47
CA VAL A 285 3.83 7.42 -3.61
C VAL A 285 4.16 6.51 -2.44
N CYS A 286 5.44 6.49 -2.06
CA CYS A 286 5.97 5.73 -0.94
C CYS A 286 6.76 6.66 -0.04
N ALA A 287 6.65 6.47 1.25
CA ALA A 287 7.38 7.27 2.22
C ALA A 287 7.78 6.43 3.44
N GLY A 288 8.99 6.62 3.91
CA GLY A 288 9.53 5.83 5.00
C GLY A 288 10.71 6.47 5.69
N GLY A 289 11.31 5.68 6.57
CA GLY A 289 12.50 6.08 7.30
C GLY A 289 12.69 5.29 8.58
N ARG A 290 13.78 5.60 9.27
CA ARG A 290 14.17 5.03 10.55
C ARG A 290 13.46 5.75 11.70
N TYR A 291 13.11 5.02 12.75
CA TYR A 291 12.40 5.53 13.93
C TYR A 291 12.93 4.90 15.22
N ASN A 292 14.24 5.03 15.44
CA ASN A 292 14.87 4.61 16.69
C ASN A 292 14.24 5.41 17.87
N GLY A 293 13.83 4.74 18.93
CA GLY A 293 13.15 5.35 20.06
C GLY A 293 11.61 5.18 20.09
N LEU A 294 10.96 4.80 18.98
CA LEU A 294 9.50 4.61 18.96
C LEU A 294 9.04 3.46 19.86
N VAL A 295 9.80 2.35 19.88
CA VAL A 295 9.50 1.20 20.74
C VAL A 295 9.57 1.58 22.22
N GLU A 296 10.56 2.38 22.61
CA GLU A 296 10.73 2.89 23.98
C GLU A 296 9.63 3.87 24.39
N GLN A 297 9.19 4.74 23.47
CA GLN A 297 8.07 5.66 23.72
C GLN A 297 6.78 4.92 24.08
N LEU A 298 6.58 3.71 23.55
CA LEU A 298 5.45 2.84 23.85
C LEU A 298 5.73 1.88 25.03
N GLY A 299 6.88 2.02 25.72
CA GLY A 299 7.22 1.25 26.92
C GLY A 299 7.92 -0.07 26.64
N GLY A 300 8.44 -0.28 25.43
CA GLY A 300 9.29 -1.42 25.10
C GLY A 300 10.78 -1.17 25.37
N PRO A 301 11.65 -2.15 25.08
CA PRO A 301 13.11 -1.97 25.19
C PRO A 301 13.64 -1.14 24.03
N GLU A 302 14.83 -0.57 24.20
CA GLU A 302 15.58 0.09 23.14
C GLU A 302 15.68 -0.84 21.91
N THR A 303 15.06 -0.41 20.82
CA THR A 303 14.95 -1.24 19.62
C THR A 303 14.92 -0.35 18.37
N PRO A 304 15.95 -0.40 17.54
CA PRO A 304 15.94 0.30 16.25
C PRO A 304 14.84 -0.23 15.34
N GLY A 305 14.22 0.68 14.60
CA GLY A 305 13.19 0.33 13.63
C GLY A 305 13.30 1.15 12.35
N ILE A 306 12.91 0.55 11.23
CA ILE A 306 12.80 1.21 9.93
C ILE A 306 11.65 0.60 9.15
N GLY A 307 10.94 1.43 8.38
CA GLY A 307 9.85 0.97 7.54
C GLY A 307 9.43 1.97 6.49
N PHE A 308 8.42 1.59 5.71
CA PHE A 308 7.73 2.50 4.79
C PHE A 308 6.24 2.21 4.71
N GLY A 309 5.49 3.20 4.21
CA GLY A 309 4.08 3.07 3.86
C GLY A 309 3.79 3.56 2.44
N ILE A 310 2.90 2.85 1.75
CA ILE A 310 2.41 3.16 0.41
C ILE A 310 0.89 3.29 0.47
N GLY A 311 0.34 4.40 -0.06
CA GLY A 311 -1.10 4.57 -0.22
C GLY A 311 -1.61 3.86 -1.48
N VAL A 312 -2.46 2.84 -1.32
CA VAL A 312 -2.91 1.97 -2.43
C VAL A 312 -3.77 2.74 -3.43
N GLU A 313 -4.68 3.58 -2.97
CA GLU A 313 -5.55 4.37 -3.86
C GLU A 313 -4.73 5.30 -4.77
N ARG A 314 -3.70 5.93 -4.23
CA ARG A 314 -2.82 6.79 -5.01
C ARG A 314 -2.00 5.99 -6.02
N LEU A 315 -1.50 4.83 -5.60
CA LEU A 315 -0.76 3.91 -6.46
C LEU A 315 -1.63 3.43 -7.63
N LEU A 316 -2.88 3.04 -7.37
CA LEU A 316 -3.81 2.61 -8.42
C LEU A 316 -4.14 3.72 -9.42
N LEU A 317 -4.30 4.97 -8.96
CA LEU A 317 -4.50 6.12 -9.86
C LEU A 317 -3.32 6.33 -10.82
N ILE A 318 -2.09 6.14 -10.35
CA ILE A 318 -0.89 6.24 -11.19
C ILE A 318 -0.88 5.10 -12.22
N LEU A 319 -1.09 3.88 -11.74
CA LEU A 319 -1.09 2.69 -12.61
C LEU A 319 -2.14 2.77 -13.71
N GLU A 320 -3.35 3.22 -13.37
CA GLU A 320 -4.43 3.42 -14.35
C GLU A 320 -4.07 4.48 -15.39
N ALA A 321 -3.45 5.59 -14.96
CA ALA A 321 -3.06 6.67 -15.86
C ALA A 321 -1.91 6.30 -16.80
N GLU A 322 -0.94 5.50 -16.34
CA GLU A 322 0.26 5.16 -17.11
C GLU A 322 0.09 3.90 -17.97
N GLN A 323 -0.66 2.92 -17.49
CA GLN A 323 -0.75 1.61 -18.14
C GLN A 323 -2.13 1.32 -18.73
N GLY A 324 -3.16 2.09 -18.36
CA GLY A 324 -4.54 1.82 -18.76
C GLY A 324 -5.08 0.58 -18.06
N ASN A 325 -5.13 -0.55 -18.76
CA ASN A 325 -5.62 -1.80 -18.19
C ASN A 325 -4.50 -2.56 -17.47
N LEU A 326 -4.64 -2.76 -16.16
CA LEU A 326 -3.75 -3.62 -15.40
C LEU A 326 -3.95 -5.09 -15.80
N PRO A 327 -2.90 -5.94 -15.72
CA PRO A 327 -3.02 -7.36 -15.97
C PRO A 327 -3.83 -8.01 -14.84
N THR A 328 -5.13 -8.08 -15.03
CA THR A 328 -6.07 -8.68 -14.08
C THR A 328 -6.51 -10.04 -14.59
N ASP A 329 -6.56 -11.03 -13.71
CA ASP A 329 -7.03 -12.39 -14.01
C ASP A 329 -8.57 -12.48 -13.97
N ASP A 330 -9.26 -11.55 -14.66
CA ASP A 330 -10.73 -11.50 -14.67
C ASP A 330 -11.34 -12.15 -15.91
N GLN A 331 -10.54 -12.96 -16.65
CA GLN A 331 -11.01 -13.69 -17.81
C GLN A 331 -11.64 -15.02 -17.38
N LEU A 332 -12.89 -15.27 -17.82
CA LEU A 332 -13.54 -16.55 -17.62
C LEU A 332 -12.91 -17.59 -18.55
N ASP A 333 -12.46 -18.73 -18.01
CA ASP A 333 -11.90 -19.78 -18.86
C ASP A 333 -12.98 -20.43 -19.72
N VAL A 334 -14.08 -20.88 -19.12
CA VAL A 334 -15.12 -21.65 -19.81
C VAL A 334 -16.52 -21.14 -19.47
N TYR A 335 -17.32 -20.86 -20.49
CA TYR A 335 -18.76 -20.65 -20.34
C TYR A 335 -19.54 -21.85 -20.92
N VAL A 336 -20.32 -22.55 -20.08
CA VAL A 336 -21.11 -23.73 -20.51
C VAL A 336 -22.49 -23.27 -20.98
N VAL A 337 -22.79 -23.54 -22.26
CA VAL A 337 -24.03 -23.22 -22.93
C VAL A 337 -24.93 -24.46 -22.97
N GLY A 338 -26.10 -24.39 -22.34
CA GLY A 338 -27.11 -25.45 -22.38
C GLY A 338 -28.23 -25.12 -23.38
N ILE A 339 -28.60 -26.06 -24.21
CA ILE A 339 -29.70 -25.92 -25.18
C ILE A 339 -30.80 -26.92 -24.84
N GLY A 340 -31.88 -26.44 -24.24
CA GLY A 340 -32.98 -27.24 -23.76
C GLY A 340 -32.93 -27.51 -22.24
N ALA A 341 -34.09 -27.62 -21.62
CA ALA A 341 -34.18 -27.83 -20.18
C ALA A 341 -33.57 -29.18 -19.71
N GLU A 342 -33.53 -30.16 -20.60
CA GLU A 342 -32.94 -31.48 -20.36
C GLU A 342 -31.43 -31.43 -20.11
N THR A 343 -30.75 -30.39 -20.59
CA THR A 343 -29.29 -30.23 -20.41
C THR A 343 -28.90 -29.61 -19.06
N ASP A 344 -29.86 -29.18 -18.26
CA ASP A 344 -29.60 -28.40 -17.02
C ASP A 344 -28.71 -29.15 -16.03
N ALA A 345 -29.02 -30.42 -15.74
CA ALA A 345 -28.23 -31.25 -14.84
C ALA A 345 -26.80 -31.53 -15.38
N ALA A 346 -26.67 -31.77 -16.70
CA ALA A 346 -25.37 -32.04 -17.31
C ALA A 346 -24.48 -30.80 -17.30
N THR A 347 -25.02 -29.63 -17.67
CA THR A 347 -24.26 -28.38 -17.66
C THR A 347 -23.83 -27.97 -16.25
N LEU A 348 -24.67 -28.19 -15.24
CA LEU A 348 -24.29 -27.97 -13.84
C LEU A 348 -23.14 -28.90 -13.40
N ARG A 349 -23.22 -30.19 -13.74
CA ARG A 349 -22.16 -31.15 -13.42
C ARG A 349 -20.83 -30.78 -14.09
N VAL A 350 -20.88 -30.44 -15.38
CA VAL A 350 -19.68 -29.99 -16.14
C VAL A 350 -19.05 -28.76 -15.52
N VAL A 351 -19.82 -27.72 -15.20
CA VAL A 351 -19.29 -26.52 -14.53
C VAL A 351 -18.62 -26.86 -13.20
N GLN A 352 -19.24 -27.73 -12.41
CA GLN A 352 -18.67 -28.15 -11.14
C GLN A 352 -17.38 -28.96 -11.31
N ALA A 353 -17.32 -29.85 -12.28
CA ALA A 353 -16.13 -30.62 -12.60
C ALA A 353 -14.95 -29.74 -13.10
N LEU A 354 -15.23 -28.75 -13.94
CA LEU A 354 -14.24 -27.76 -14.37
C LEU A 354 -13.67 -26.98 -13.18
N ARG A 355 -14.55 -26.49 -12.30
CA ARG A 355 -14.13 -25.75 -11.08
C ARG A 355 -13.27 -26.61 -10.15
N GLN A 356 -13.54 -27.91 -10.03
CA GLN A 356 -12.71 -28.84 -9.26
C GLN A 356 -11.31 -29.05 -9.86
N GLN A 357 -11.16 -28.83 -11.17
CA GLN A 357 -9.87 -28.82 -11.87
C GLN A 357 -9.15 -27.46 -11.79
N GLY A 358 -9.67 -26.48 -11.04
CA GLY A 358 -9.09 -25.14 -10.92
C GLY A 358 -9.39 -24.20 -12.10
N ILE A 359 -10.35 -24.57 -12.96
CA ILE A 359 -10.75 -23.81 -14.14
C ILE A 359 -11.93 -22.91 -13.79
N SER A 360 -11.83 -21.62 -14.10
CA SER A 360 -12.94 -20.69 -13.92
C SER A 360 -14.05 -21.01 -14.92
N ALA A 361 -15.22 -21.40 -14.42
CA ALA A 361 -16.34 -21.81 -15.29
C ALA A 361 -17.67 -21.24 -14.79
N ASP A 362 -18.54 -20.86 -15.73
CA ASP A 362 -19.89 -20.40 -15.43
C ASP A 362 -20.90 -20.90 -16.47
N ARG A 363 -22.20 -20.71 -16.18
CA ARG A 363 -23.31 -21.11 -17.03
C ARG A 363 -24.46 -20.13 -16.92
N ASP A 364 -25.50 -20.33 -17.76
CA ASP A 364 -26.74 -19.58 -17.62
C ASP A 364 -27.63 -20.10 -16.49
N TYR A 365 -28.09 -19.18 -15.62
CA TYR A 365 -29.03 -19.46 -14.55
C TYR A 365 -30.43 -18.82 -14.79
N LEU A 366 -30.60 -18.15 -15.95
CA LEU A 366 -31.82 -17.39 -16.27
C LEU A 366 -32.66 -18.05 -17.37
N ALA A 367 -32.36 -19.30 -17.73
CA ALA A 367 -33.01 -20.02 -18.82
C ALA A 367 -33.06 -19.24 -20.15
N ARG A 368 -31.97 -18.52 -20.48
CA ARG A 368 -31.86 -17.74 -21.71
C ARG A 368 -31.75 -18.66 -22.91
N LYS A 369 -32.27 -18.19 -24.05
CA LYS A 369 -32.04 -18.83 -25.33
C LYS A 369 -30.52 -18.86 -25.67
N PRO A 370 -30.03 -19.81 -26.48
CA PRO A 370 -28.60 -19.95 -26.79
C PRO A 370 -27.93 -18.63 -27.22
N LYS A 371 -28.56 -17.83 -28.08
CA LYS A 371 -28.06 -16.51 -28.46
C LYS A 371 -27.77 -15.59 -27.27
N GLY A 372 -28.62 -15.62 -26.24
CA GLY A 372 -28.42 -14.84 -25.01
C GLY A 372 -27.28 -15.36 -24.16
N GLN A 373 -27.10 -16.68 -24.10
CA GLN A 373 -26.01 -17.32 -23.38
C GLN A 373 -24.66 -17.00 -24.05
N PHE A 374 -24.53 -17.11 -25.37
CA PHE A 374 -23.30 -16.71 -26.11
C PHE A 374 -22.98 -15.21 -25.94
N LYS A 375 -24.00 -14.35 -25.93
CA LYS A 375 -23.78 -12.92 -25.62
C LYS A 375 -23.24 -12.71 -24.21
N THR A 376 -23.65 -13.53 -23.24
CA THR A 376 -23.13 -13.49 -21.88
C THR A 376 -21.69 -14.00 -21.85
N ALA A 377 -21.38 -15.12 -22.49
CA ALA A 377 -20.01 -15.64 -22.62
C ALA A 377 -19.04 -14.58 -23.19
N SER A 378 -19.45 -13.92 -24.27
CA SER A 378 -18.66 -12.82 -24.87
C SER A 378 -18.48 -11.63 -23.92
N ARG A 379 -19.51 -11.25 -23.17
CA ARG A 379 -19.42 -10.14 -22.19
C ARG A 379 -18.51 -10.46 -21.00
N LEU A 380 -18.45 -11.75 -20.59
CA LEU A 380 -17.58 -12.27 -19.56
C LEU A 380 -16.17 -12.56 -20.08
N ASN A 381 -15.88 -12.21 -21.33
CA ASN A 381 -14.60 -12.47 -21.99
C ASN A 381 -14.14 -13.93 -21.84
N ALA A 382 -15.10 -14.88 -22.01
CA ALA A 382 -14.80 -16.31 -21.90
C ALA A 382 -13.80 -16.74 -22.98
N ARG A 383 -12.76 -17.50 -22.60
CA ARG A 383 -11.78 -18.07 -23.54
C ARG A 383 -12.42 -19.15 -24.40
N TYR A 384 -13.22 -19.98 -23.75
CA TYR A 384 -13.89 -21.11 -24.39
C TYR A 384 -15.39 -21.11 -24.09
N THR A 385 -16.19 -21.63 -25.01
CA THR A 385 -17.56 -22.05 -24.75
C THR A 385 -17.69 -23.55 -24.95
N LEU A 386 -18.43 -24.21 -24.01
CA LEU A 386 -18.84 -25.63 -24.14
C LEU A 386 -20.34 -25.68 -24.39
N THR A 387 -20.76 -26.12 -25.56
CA THR A 387 -22.18 -26.23 -25.90
C THR A 387 -22.68 -27.65 -25.76
N ILE A 388 -23.76 -27.85 -24.99
CA ILE A 388 -24.43 -29.12 -24.77
C ILE A 388 -25.89 -28.96 -25.13
N GLY A 389 -26.32 -29.61 -26.20
CA GLY A 389 -27.70 -29.76 -26.60
C GLY A 389 -28.19 -31.20 -26.38
N GLN A 390 -29.38 -31.50 -26.86
CA GLN A 390 -29.99 -32.83 -26.72
C GLN A 390 -29.17 -33.91 -27.41
N GLN A 391 -28.58 -33.62 -28.56
CA GLN A 391 -27.77 -34.57 -29.32
C GLN A 391 -26.41 -34.83 -28.63
N GLU A 392 -25.77 -33.76 -28.16
CA GLU A 392 -24.49 -33.84 -27.42
C GLU A 392 -24.70 -34.62 -26.12
N LEU A 393 -25.81 -34.37 -25.42
CA LEU A 393 -26.16 -35.10 -24.22
C LEU A 393 -26.35 -36.62 -24.46
N ALA A 394 -27.04 -36.97 -25.50
CA ALA A 394 -27.26 -38.36 -25.91
C ALA A 394 -25.94 -39.09 -26.26
N ASN A 395 -25.02 -38.36 -26.93
CA ASN A 395 -23.73 -38.88 -27.37
C ASN A 395 -22.63 -38.78 -26.34
N GLN A 396 -22.91 -38.20 -25.13
CA GLN A 396 -21.92 -37.91 -24.08
C GLN A 396 -20.77 -37.05 -24.58
N THR A 397 -21.07 -36.02 -25.38
CA THR A 397 -20.12 -35.08 -25.99
C THR A 397 -20.50 -33.63 -25.67
N ALA A 398 -19.63 -32.69 -25.97
CA ALA A 398 -19.90 -31.25 -26.02
C ALA A 398 -19.14 -30.62 -27.20
N ASN A 399 -19.63 -29.49 -27.72
CA ASN A 399 -18.92 -28.71 -28.72
C ASN A 399 -18.08 -27.64 -27.97
N LEU A 400 -16.75 -27.80 -28.03
CA LEU A 400 -15.78 -26.85 -27.50
C LEU A 400 -15.43 -25.84 -28.56
N LYS A 401 -15.65 -24.57 -28.29
CA LYS A 401 -15.29 -23.44 -29.16
C LYS A 401 -14.31 -22.52 -28.49
N GLU A 402 -13.20 -22.24 -29.15
CA GLU A 402 -12.29 -21.19 -28.77
C GLU A 402 -12.83 -19.82 -29.25
N MET A 403 -13.07 -18.90 -28.33
CA MET A 403 -13.77 -17.66 -28.66
C MET A 403 -12.91 -16.67 -29.46
N ALA A 404 -11.59 -16.70 -29.30
CA ALA A 404 -10.65 -15.84 -30.02
C ALA A 404 -10.52 -16.20 -31.50
N THR A 405 -10.41 -17.49 -31.80
CA THR A 405 -10.20 -18.00 -33.18
C THR A 405 -11.49 -18.40 -33.88
N GLY A 406 -12.54 -18.69 -33.09
CA GLY A 406 -13.78 -19.27 -33.58
C GLY A 406 -13.68 -20.77 -33.89
N THR A 407 -12.54 -21.41 -33.66
CA THR A 407 -12.33 -22.85 -33.90
C THR A 407 -13.24 -23.68 -33.00
N GLU A 408 -13.95 -24.63 -33.63
CA GLU A 408 -14.88 -25.53 -32.93
C GLU A 408 -14.45 -26.97 -33.11
N ARG A 409 -14.59 -27.78 -32.07
CA ARG A 409 -14.41 -29.23 -32.10
C ARG A 409 -15.30 -29.94 -31.12
N GLN A 410 -15.66 -31.18 -31.43
CA GLN A 410 -16.39 -32.03 -30.50
C GLN A 410 -15.43 -32.70 -29.52
N VAL A 411 -15.79 -32.75 -28.25
CA VAL A 411 -15.02 -33.34 -27.14
C VAL A 411 -15.92 -34.25 -26.32
N SER A 412 -15.34 -35.26 -25.68
CA SER A 412 -16.06 -36.15 -24.75
C SER A 412 -16.39 -35.41 -23.46
N LEU A 413 -17.61 -35.60 -22.92
CA LEU A 413 -17.96 -35.06 -21.60
C LEU A 413 -17.07 -35.65 -20.51
N ALA A 414 -16.65 -36.92 -20.59
CA ALA A 414 -15.75 -37.54 -19.65
C ALA A 414 -14.38 -36.85 -19.60
N ASP A 415 -13.82 -36.49 -20.78
CA ASP A 415 -12.55 -35.78 -20.87
C ASP A 415 -12.68 -34.33 -20.32
N VAL A 416 -13.79 -33.67 -20.60
CA VAL A 416 -14.09 -32.35 -20.03
C VAL A 416 -14.18 -32.41 -18.52
N GLU A 417 -14.84 -33.41 -17.96
CA GLU A 417 -15.06 -33.57 -16.52
C GLU A 417 -13.79 -33.99 -15.75
N GLN A 418 -12.81 -34.62 -16.40
CA GLN A 418 -11.62 -35.19 -15.75
C GLN A 418 -10.29 -34.57 -16.19
N HIS A 419 -10.16 -34.16 -17.46
CA HIS A 419 -8.88 -33.83 -18.08
C HIS A 419 -8.95 -32.59 -18.99
N PHE A 420 -9.73 -31.57 -18.65
CA PHE A 420 -9.97 -30.43 -19.55
C PHE A 420 -8.67 -29.73 -20.01
N ASN A 421 -7.67 -29.58 -19.14
CA ASN A 421 -6.38 -28.98 -19.49
C ASN A 421 -5.63 -29.78 -20.58
N GLU A 422 -5.86 -31.06 -20.72
CA GLU A 422 -5.25 -31.88 -21.76
C GLU A 422 -5.92 -31.66 -23.11
N LEU A 423 -7.20 -31.29 -23.09
CA LEU A 423 -7.93 -30.91 -24.31
C LEU A 423 -7.44 -29.60 -24.93
N LEU A 424 -6.71 -28.77 -24.17
CA LEU A 424 -6.22 -27.47 -24.64
C LEU A 424 -4.80 -27.54 -25.26
N LYS A 425 -4.16 -28.70 -25.17
CA LYS A 425 -2.84 -28.96 -25.78
C LYS A 425 -3.03 -29.41 -27.23
#